data_30e4e7c5adb6fce34f7454438b92e0aa
#
_entry.id   30e4e7c5adb6fce34f7454438b92e0aa
#
_cell.length_a   1.000
_cell.length_b   1.000
_cell.length_c   1.000
_cell.angle_alpha   90.00
_cell.angle_beta   90.00
_cell.angle_gamma   90.00
#
_symmetry.space_group_name_H-M   'P 1'
#
loop_
_entity.id
_entity.type
_entity.pdbx_description
1 polymer ?
#
loop_
_entity_poly.entity_id
_entity_poly.type
_entity_poly.pdbx_seq_one_letter_code
_entity_poly.pdbx_strand_id
1 'polypeptide(L)'
;MEHRTYTQPLVHAEDTLALSGSVLTVGAFDGVHSGHQALIGTAMRSARNLGIPSVVYTFDPPPKALLCGARPLTSVRDKVGKIGALGPDHIVVARFDAAYRARTADDFIREISRLAPRIIWIGADFRFGSCKGGNPQMLARYFDTRIFPAVCCEAGEVVSSSRIRSLREAGRFTEAERLEGWPVRHTLQRTSDNGGRHVGA
;
A
#
# COMPACT_ATOMS: atom_id res chain seq x y z
N MET A 1 26.78 13.36 -6.58
CA MET A 1 25.35 12.98 -6.74
C MET A 1 25.35 11.63 -7.42
N GLU A 2 25.24 10.54 -6.63
CA GLU A 2 25.16 9.20 -7.20
C GLU A 2 23.77 9.01 -7.80
N HIS A 3 23.70 8.79 -9.11
CA HIS A 3 22.51 8.36 -9.81
C HIS A 3 22.15 6.94 -9.33
N ARG A 4 21.30 6.85 -8.31
CA ARG A 4 20.70 5.55 -7.96
C ARG A 4 19.79 5.13 -9.12
N THR A 5 20.23 4.14 -9.88
CA THR A 5 19.40 3.46 -10.88
C THR A 5 18.13 2.98 -10.16
N TYR A 6 16.98 3.43 -10.63
CA TYR A 6 15.67 2.95 -10.12
C TYR A 6 15.55 1.47 -10.50
N THR A 7 16.03 0.60 -9.64
CA THR A 7 15.74 -0.84 -9.74
C THR A 7 14.29 -1.06 -9.35
N GLN A 8 13.59 -1.87 -10.13
CA GLN A 8 12.23 -2.28 -9.76
C GLN A 8 12.29 -2.99 -8.39
N PRO A 9 11.31 -2.74 -7.49
CA PRO A 9 11.30 -3.39 -6.19
C PRO A 9 11.19 -4.91 -6.33
N LEU A 10 11.86 -5.63 -5.44
CA LEU A 10 11.71 -7.07 -5.35
C LEU A 10 10.40 -7.41 -4.64
N VAL A 11 9.57 -8.23 -5.28
CA VAL A 11 8.27 -8.65 -4.72
C VAL A 11 8.39 -10.05 -4.13
N HIS A 12 7.92 -10.20 -2.89
CA HIS A 12 8.03 -11.42 -2.10
C HIS A 12 6.65 -11.86 -1.60
N ALA A 13 6.46 -13.17 -1.44
CA ALA A 13 5.38 -13.69 -0.61
C ALA A 13 5.75 -13.54 0.88
N GLU A 14 4.75 -13.69 1.76
CA GLU A 14 5.00 -13.78 3.19
C GLU A 14 5.99 -14.91 3.50
N ASP A 15 6.77 -14.76 4.55
CA ASP A 15 7.77 -15.71 5.04
C ASP A 15 8.95 -16.05 4.09
N THR A 16 9.05 -15.43 2.91
CA THR A 16 10.12 -15.72 1.94
C THR A 16 11.30 -14.75 2.01
N LEU A 17 11.13 -13.60 2.69
CA LEU A 17 12.18 -12.59 2.86
C LEU A 17 12.71 -12.59 4.29
N ALA A 18 14.04 -12.61 4.43
CA ALA A 18 14.73 -12.35 5.70
C ALA A 18 15.82 -11.30 5.48
N LEU A 19 15.97 -10.37 6.40
CA LEU A 19 16.91 -9.25 6.32
C LEU A 19 17.71 -9.13 7.63
N SER A 20 18.82 -8.42 7.60
CA SER A 20 19.63 -8.08 8.79
C SER A 20 19.28 -6.70 9.36
N GLY A 21 18.43 -5.93 8.67
CA GLY A 21 17.94 -4.62 9.08
C GLY A 21 17.04 -4.03 8.02
N SER A 22 15.95 -3.41 8.41
CA SER A 22 15.03 -2.74 7.48
C SER A 22 14.29 -1.57 8.12
N VAL A 23 13.65 -0.73 7.29
CA VAL A 23 12.53 0.12 7.71
C VAL A 23 11.28 -0.44 7.09
N LEU A 24 10.33 -0.80 7.93
CA LEU A 24 9.09 -1.46 7.55
C LEU A 24 7.92 -0.47 7.57
N THR A 25 7.02 -0.57 6.60
CA THR A 25 5.66 -0.03 6.71
C THR A 25 4.66 -1.11 6.39
N VAL A 26 3.58 -1.18 7.17
CA VAL A 26 2.56 -2.22 7.05
C VAL A 26 1.19 -1.59 6.85
N GLY A 27 0.45 -2.10 5.86
CA GLY A 27 -0.91 -1.62 5.60
C GLY A 27 -1.62 -2.40 4.51
N ALA A 28 -2.93 -2.29 4.46
CA ALA A 28 -3.73 -2.85 3.37
C ALA A 28 -3.41 -2.19 2.02
N PHE A 29 -3.03 -0.91 2.04
CA PHE A 29 -2.66 -0.08 0.90
C PHE A 29 -3.65 -0.19 -0.28
N ASP A 30 -4.94 -0.37 0.03
CA ASP A 30 -5.99 -0.47 -0.98
C ASP A 30 -6.17 0.87 -1.69
N GLY A 31 -5.98 0.88 -3.01
CA GLY A 31 -5.98 2.07 -3.87
C GLY A 31 -4.68 2.87 -3.87
N VAL A 32 -3.76 2.66 -2.91
CA VAL A 32 -2.49 3.40 -2.75
C VAL A 32 -2.69 4.92 -2.86
N HIS A 33 -3.69 5.44 -2.12
CA HIS A 33 -4.07 6.86 -2.12
C HIS A 33 -2.98 7.77 -1.52
N SER A 34 -3.13 9.08 -1.62
CA SER A 34 -2.13 10.07 -1.20
C SER A 34 -1.64 9.89 0.24
N GLY A 35 -2.52 9.48 1.18
CA GLY A 35 -2.13 9.13 2.55
C GLY A 35 -1.19 7.91 2.62
N HIS A 36 -1.46 6.89 1.81
CA HIS A 36 -0.57 5.72 1.70
C HIS A 36 0.78 6.09 1.08
N GLN A 37 0.78 6.92 0.04
CA GLN A 37 2.00 7.39 -0.62
C GLN A 37 2.89 8.17 0.36
N ALA A 38 2.30 9.04 1.17
CA ALA A 38 3.01 9.83 2.17
C ALA A 38 3.63 8.94 3.27
N LEU A 39 2.90 7.93 3.76
CA LEU A 39 3.39 6.96 4.74
C LEU A 39 4.56 6.13 4.16
N ILE A 40 4.39 5.55 2.98
CA ILE A 40 5.42 4.77 2.28
C ILE A 40 6.66 5.64 2.03
N GLY A 41 6.46 6.86 1.50
CA GLY A 41 7.55 7.81 1.27
C GLY A 41 8.33 8.17 2.53
N THR A 42 7.65 8.23 3.69
CA THR A 42 8.31 8.48 4.98
C THR A 42 9.13 7.28 5.44
N ALA A 43 8.63 6.06 5.29
CA ALA A 43 9.38 4.85 5.58
C ALA A 43 10.64 4.76 4.69
N MET A 44 10.51 5.03 3.39
CA MET A 44 11.62 5.03 2.44
C MET A 44 12.68 6.10 2.77
N ARG A 45 12.26 7.32 3.19
CA ARG A 45 13.22 8.35 3.65
C ARG A 45 13.97 7.89 4.91
N SER A 46 13.27 7.28 5.86
CA SER A 46 13.90 6.73 7.07
C SER A 46 14.91 5.64 6.74
N ALA A 47 14.57 4.74 5.79
CA ALA A 47 15.46 3.68 5.32
C ALA A 47 16.74 4.24 4.68
N ARG A 48 16.59 5.23 3.79
CA ARG A 48 17.74 5.92 3.16
C ARG A 48 18.66 6.56 4.19
N ASN A 49 18.10 7.23 5.19
CA ASN A 49 18.88 7.89 6.24
C ASN A 49 19.68 6.89 7.08
N LEU A 50 19.19 5.66 7.22
CA LEU A 50 19.86 4.58 7.96
C LEU A 50 20.76 3.71 7.07
N GLY A 51 20.74 3.89 5.75
CA GLY A 51 21.49 3.06 4.81
C GLY A 51 21.02 1.59 4.76
N ILE A 52 19.75 1.32 5.09
CA ILE A 52 19.15 -0.02 5.13
C ILE A 52 17.93 -0.09 4.19
N PRO A 53 17.50 -1.30 3.77
CA PRO A 53 16.37 -1.44 2.86
C PRO A 53 15.04 -0.98 3.47
N SER A 54 14.18 -0.44 2.59
CA SER A 54 12.77 -0.17 2.86
C SER A 54 11.91 -1.34 2.45
N VAL A 55 10.96 -1.72 3.31
CA VAL A 55 10.01 -2.82 3.05
C VAL A 55 8.58 -2.29 3.16
N VAL A 56 7.78 -2.52 2.13
CA VAL A 56 6.33 -2.29 2.17
C VAL A 56 5.64 -3.63 2.31
N TYR A 57 4.97 -3.86 3.45
CA TYR A 57 4.23 -5.08 3.72
C TYR A 57 2.74 -4.84 3.48
N THR A 58 2.13 -5.60 2.57
CA THR A 58 0.72 -5.48 2.22
C THR A 58 0.03 -6.84 2.11
N PHE A 59 -1.27 -6.84 1.87
CA PHE A 59 -2.12 -8.03 1.92
C PHE A 59 -2.93 -8.20 0.63
N ASP A 60 -3.14 -9.45 0.20
CA ASP A 60 -4.03 -9.79 -0.89
C ASP A 60 -4.95 -10.97 -0.52
N PRO A 61 -6.28 -10.80 -0.58
CA PRO A 61 -7.00 -9.54 -0.76
C PRO A 61 -6.79 -8.56 0.41
N PRO A 62 -7.16 -7.27 0.25
CA PRO A 62 -7.15 -6.34 1.39
C PRO A 62 -8.06 -6.86 2.52
N PRO A 63 -7.65 -6.77 3.82
CA PRO A 63 -8.41 -7.37 4.92
C PRO A 63 -9.91 -7.00 4.95
N LYS A 64 -10.28 -5.77 4.62
CA LYS A 64 -11.69 -5.35 4.55
C LYS A 64 -12.50 -6.09 3.48
N ALA A 65 -11.87 -6.59 2.42
CA ALA A 65 -12.56 -7.37 1.40
C ALA A 65 -13.05 -8.70 1.97
N LEU A 66 -12.19 -9.40 2.73
CA LEU A 66 -12.55 -10.66 3.36
C LEU A 66 -13.47 -10.48 4.60
N LEU A 67 -13.21 -9.42 5.39
CA LEU A 67 -13.89 -9.22 6.67
C LEU A 67 -15.28 -8.59 6.55
N CYS A 68 -15.47 -7.71 5.57
CA CYS A 68 -16.66 -6.87 5.42
C CYS A 68 -17.24 -6.92 4.01
N GLY A 69 -16.75 -7.79 3.12
CA GLY A 69 -17.20 -7.84 1.72
C GLY A 69 -16.91 -6.58 0.91
N ALA A 70 -16.02 -5.72 1.38
CA ALA A 70 -15.71 -4.47 0.70
C ALA A 70 -15.00 -4.73 -0.63
N ARG A 71 -15.51 -4.16 -1.72
CA ARG A 71 -14.87 -4.27 -3.03
C ARG A 71 -13.49 -3.58 -2.99
N PRO A 72 -12.40 -4.27 -3.37
CA PRO A 72 -11.08 -3.65 -3.47
C PRO A 72 -11.09 -2.48 -4.45
N LEU A 73 -10.36 -1.40 -4.13
CA LEU A 73 -10.19 -0.24 -5.02
C LEU A 73 -9.27 -0.56 -6.21
N THR A 74 -8.34 -1.49 -6.02
CA THR A 74 -7.37 -1.91 -7.04
C THR A 74 -7.18 -3.41 -7.00
N SER A 75 -6.82 -4.01 -8.15
CA SER A 75 -6.28 -5.36 -8.19
C SER A 75 -4.95 -5.44 -7.44
N VAL A 76 -4.52 -6.66 -7.03
CA VAL A 76 -3.20 -6.84 -6.43
C VAL A 76 -2.08 -6.40 -7.38
N ARG A 77 -2.21 -6.70 -8.67
CA ARG A 77 -1.24 -6.30 -9.70
C ARG A 77 -1.09 -4.78 -9.76
N ASP A 78 -2.21 -4.05 -9.82
CA ASP A 78 -2.19 -2.57 -9.87
C ASP A 78 -1.66 -1.98 -8.56
N LYS A 79 -2.04 -2.57 -7.42
CA LYS A 79 -1.53 -2.17 -6.10
C LYS A 79 -0.01 -2.31 -6.04
N VAL A 80 0.53 -3.46 -6.40
CA VAL A 80 1.97 -3.72 -6.44
C VAL A 80 2.67 -2.78 -7.43
N GLY A 81 2.08 -2.57 -8.61
CA GLY A 81 2.60 -1.60 -9.60
C GLY A 81 2.63 -0.16 -9.07
N LYS A 82 1.56 0.29 -8.41
CA LYS A 82 1.51 1.61 -7.77
C LYS A 82 2.53 1.74 -6.64
N ILE A 83 2.65 0.76 -5.74
CA ILE A 83 3.66 0.75 -4.68
C ILE A 83 5.06 0.75 -5.31
N GLY A 84 5.28 -0.08 -6.32
CA GLY A 84 6.54 -0.16 -7.05
C GLY A 84 6.96 1.16 -7.68
N ALA A 85 6.02 1.94 -8.22
CA ALA A 85 6.27 3.26 -8.78
C ALA A 85 6.77 4.29 -7.74
N LEU A 86 6.54 4.05 -6.44
CA LEU A 86 7.10 4.87 -5.35
C LEU A 86 8.58 4.55 -5.09
N GLY A 87 9.05 3.35 -5.47
CA GLY A 87 10.46 2.94 -5.42
C GLY A 87 10.95 2.38 -4.07
N PRO A 88 10.16 1.60 -3.30
CA PRO A 88 10.70 0.86 -2.16
C PRO A 88 11.67 -0.23 -2.64
N ASP A 89 12.55 -0.71 -1.74
CA ASP A 89 13.48 -1.77 -2.10
C ASP A 89 12.77 -3.13 -2.18
N HIS A 90 11.84 -3.41 -1.25
CA HIS A 90 11.07 -4.65 -1.20
C HIS A 90 9.58 -4.40 -1.00
N ILE A 91 8.76 -5.28 -1.60
CA ILE A 91 7.31 -5.37 -1.36
C ILE A 91 7.01 -6.80 -0.92
N VAL A 92 6.42 -6.96 0.26
CA VAL A 92 5.89 -8.25 0.72
C VAL A 92 4.39 -8.24 0.54
N VAL A 93 3.84 -9.25 -0.14
CA VAL A 93 2.41 -9.43 -0.35
C VAL A 93 1.97 -10.68 0.38
N ALA A 94 1.37 -10.52 1.56
CA ALA A 94 0.83 -11.62 2.32
C ALA A 94 -0.54 -12.03 1.80
N ARG A 95 -0.75 -13.34 1.66
CA ARG A 95 -2.04 -13.91 1.31
C ARG A 95 -2.98 -13.83 2.50
N PHE A 96 -3.95 -12.92 2.45
CA PHE A 96 -4.92 -12.73 3.53
C PHE A 96 -6.13 -13.63 3.35
N ASP A 97 -5.99 -14.88 3.73
CA ASP A 97 -7.04 -15.90 3.74
C ASP A 97 -7.54 -16.21 5.15
N ALA A 98 -8.39 -17.23 5.29
CA ALA A 98 -8.94 -17.65 6.57
C ALA A 98 -7.86 -18.11 7.56
N ALA A 99 -6.81 -18.78 7.07
CA ALA A 99 -5.69 -19.24 7.90
C ALA A 99 -4.87 -18.04 8.40
N TYR A 100 -4.54 -17.07 7.52
CA TYR A 100 -3.83 -15.85 7.90
C TYR A 100 -4.65 -15.03 8.92
N ARG A 101 -5.96 -14.88 8.70
CA ARG A 101 -6.87 -14.19 9.62
C ARG A 101 -6.90 -14.80 11.02
N ALA A 102 -6.72 -16.10 11.13
CA ALA A 102 -6.72 -16.82 12.42
C ALA A 102 -5.43 -16.64 13.23
N ARG A 103 -4.35 -16.14 12.60
CA ARG A 103 -3.06 -15.92 13.27
C ARG A 103 -3.20 -14.93 14.43
N THR A 104 -2.49 -15.19 15.50
CA THR A 104 -2.43 -14.31 16.66
C THR A 104 -1.61 -13.06 16.39
N ALA A 105 -1.68 -12.07 17.27
CA ALA A 105 -0.80 -10.91 17.20
C ALA A 105 0.68 -11.30 17.33
N ASP A 106 1.00 -12.29 18.16
CA ASP A 106 2.37 -12.76 18.34
C ASP A 106 2.90 -13.50 17.11
N ASP A 107 2.05 -14.21 16.37
CA ASP A 107 2.42 -14.83 15.09
C ASP A 107 2.84 -13.75 14.08
N PHE A 108 2.06 -12.67 13.99
CA PHE A 108 2.41 -11.55 13.11
C PHE A 108 3.70 -10.85 13.53
N ILE A 109 3.92 -10.61 14.83
CA ILE A 109 5.18 -10.03 15.34
C ILE A 109 6.35 -10.93 14.96
N ARG A 110 6.23 -12.25 15.12
CA ARG A 110 7.26 -13.23 14.77
C ARG A 110 7.57 -13.23 13.27
N GLU A 111 6.54 -13.12 12.45
CA GLU A 111 6.65 -13.02 11.01
C GLU A 111 7.46 -11.79 10.58
N ILE A 112 7.06 -10.59 11.03
CA ILE A 112 7.75 -9.35 10.65
C ILE A 112 9.14 -9.22 11.30
N SER A 113 9.42 -9.94 12.41
CA SER A 113 10.75 -9.97 13.03
C SER A 113 11.82 -10.53 12.08
N ARG A 114 11.45 -11.38 11.11
CA ARG A 114 12.37 -11.90 10.09
C ARG A 114 12.90 -10.80 9.14
N LEU A 115 12.17 -9.69 9.04
CA LEU A 115 12.59 -8.52 8.27
C LEU A 115 13.53 -7.62 9.06
N ALA A 116 13.83 -7.96 10.33
CA ALA A 116 14.68 -7.22 11.25
C ALA A 116 14.39 -5.69 11.26
N PRO A 117 13.12 -5.26 11.50
CA PRO A 117 12.78 -3.85 11.39
C PRO A 117 13.46 -3.02 12.49
N ARG A 118 14.24 -2.01 12.08
CA ARG A 118 14.80 -0.98 12.97
C ARG A 118 13.77 0.08 13.30
N ILE A 119 12.90 0.38 12.33
CA ILE A 119 11.77 1.30 12.48
C ILE A 119 10.56 0.69 11.77
N ILE A 120 9.39 0.78 12.39
CA ILE A 120 8.11 0.44 11.77
C ILE A 120 7.25 1.71 11.69
N TRP A 121 6.87 2.11 10.48
CA TRP A 121 5.93 3.19 10.24
C TRP A 121 4.52 2.63 9.96
N ILE A 122 3.53 3.06 10.73
CA ILE A 122 2.12 2.64 10.61
C ILE A 122 1.15 3.79 10.82
N GLY A 123 -0.09 3.64 10.35
CA GLY A 123 -1.18 4.56 10.71
C GLY A 123 -1.67 4.34 12.15
N ALA A 124 -2.29 5.36 12.73
CA ALA A 124 -2.79 5.31 14.11
C ALA A 124 -3.91 4.25 14.32
N ASP A 125 -4.66 3.94 13.27
CA ASP A 125 -5.75 2.96 13.28
C ASP A 125 -5.29 1.53 12.96
N PHE A 126 -3.98 1.31 12.82
CA PHE A 126 -3.43 0.00 12.48
C PHE A 126 -3.77 -1.05 13.54
N ARG A 127 -4.32 -2.17 13.10
CA ARG A 127 -4.64 -3.35 13.93
C ARG A 127 -4.22 -4.61 13.20
N PHE A 128 -3.78 -5.62 13.95
CA PHE A 128 -3.30 -6.89 13.41
C PHE A 128 -3.68 -8.06 14.32
N GLY A 129 -3.44 -9.27 13.83
CA GLY A 129 -3.80 -10.50 14.50
C GLY A 129 -5.31 -10.75 14.56
N SER A 130 -5.68 -11.96 14.94
CA SER A 130 -7.08 -12.37 15.07
C SER A 130 -7.83 -11.43 16.03
N CYS A 131 -9.10 -11.17 15.71
CA CYS A 131 -9.94 -10.25 16.48
C CYS A 131 -9.34 -8.85 16.72
N LYS A 132 -8.40 -8.40 15.89
CA LYS A 132 -7.67 -7.12 16.05
C LYS A 132 -6.92 -7.04 17.40
N GLY A 133 -6.44 -8.18 17.91
CA GLY A 133 -5.77 -8.27 19.21
C GLY A 133 -4.47 -7.48 19.32
N GLY A 134 -3.82 -7.18 18.19
CA GLY A 134 -2.61 -6.36 18.12
C GLY A 134 -2.89 -4.91 17.76
N ASN A 135 -2.09 -4.00 18.32
CA ASN A 135 -2.17 -2.55 18.13
C ASN A 135 -0.76 -1.92 18.10
N PRO A 136 -0.62 -0.61 17.78
CA PRO A 136 0.68 0.06 17.75
C PRO A 136 1.47 -0.03 19.06
N GLN A 137 0.80 0.02 20.21
CA GLN A 137 1.45 -0.07 21.52
C GLN A 137 2.07 -1.46 21.75
N MET A 138 1.43 -2.50 21.26
CA MET A 138 1.99 -3.86 21.32
C MET A 138 3.25 -3.96 20.45
N LEU A 139 3.24 -3.42 19.21
CA LEU A 139 4.43 -3.39 18.37
C LEU A 139 5.58 -2.61 19.00
N ALA A 140 5.27 -1.50 19.67
CA ALA A 140 6.28 -0.65 20.33
C ALA A 140 7.04 -1.34 21.48
N ARG A 141 6.56 -2.49 21.96
CA ARG A 141 7.31 -3.33 22.94
C ARG A 141 8.48 -4.08 22.31
N TYR A 142 8.45 -4.25 20.98
CA TYR A 142 9.43 -5.07 20.24
C TYR A 142 10.26 -4.25 19.26
N PHE A 143 9.70 -3.14 18.72
CA PHE A 143 10.31 -2.37 17.65
C PHE A 143 10.14 -0.86 17.88
N ASP A 144 11.05 -0.03 17.35
CA ASP A 144 10.82 1.43 17.23
C ASP A 144 9.63 1.67 16.29
N THR A 145 8.45 1.78 16.90
CA THR A 145 7.18 1.92 16.20
C THR A 145 6.74 3.37 16.17
N ARG A 146 6.59 3.92 14.98
CA ARG A 146 6.25 5.32 14.74
C ARG A 146 4.90 5.43 14.07
N ILE A 147 4.06 6.31 14.62
CA ILE A 147 2.72 6.55 14.08
C ILE A 147 2.79 7.70 13.08
N PHE A 148 2.37 7.42 11.85
CA PHE A 148 2.23 8.45 10.83
C PHE A 148 0.87 9.13 10.98
N PRO A 149 0.81 10.49 11.00
CA PRO A 149 -0.45 11.20 11.13
C PRO A 149 -1.34 10.99 9.92
N ALA A 150 -2.65 11.07 10.14
CA ALA A 150 -3.60 10.99 9.04
C ALA A 150 -3.39 12.16 8.07
N VAL A 151 -3.40 11.87 6.77
CA VAL A 151 -3.36 12.91 5.73
C VAL A 151 -4.77 13.41 5.48
N CYS A 152 -4.95 14.72 5.52
CA CYS A 152 -6.21 15.38 5.19
C CYS A 152 -6.15 16.00 3.78
N CYS A 153 -7.29 16.05 3.12
CA CYS A 153 -7.47 16.83 1.90
C CYS A 153 -7.60 18.33 2.21
N GLU A 154 -7.65 19.17 1.19
CA GLU A 154 -7.80 20.64 1.33
C GLU A 154 -9.01 21.04 2.18
N ALA A 155 -10.09 20.26 2.18
CA ALA A 155 -11.27 20.47 3.02
C ALA A 155 -11.10 20.02 4.48
N GLY A 156 -9.89 19.62 4.90
CA GLY A 156 -9.59 19.16 6.26
C GLY A 156 -10.04 17.74 6.59
N GLU A 157 -10.64 17.01 5.65
CA GLU A 157 -11.15 15.66 5.88
C GLU A 157 -10.09 14.61 5.57
N VAL A 158 -10.06 13.53 6.39
CA VAL A 158 -9.08 12.43 6.25
C VAL A 158 -9.23 11.71 4.91
N VAL A 159 -8.10 11.51 4.23
CA VAL A 159 -8.01 10.68 3.02
C VAL A 159 -7.99 9.21 3.44
N SER A 160 -8.95 8.43 2.95
CA SER A 160 -9.05 7.00 3.27
C SER A 160 -9.65 6.18 2.12
N SER A 161 -9.30 4.90 2.05
CA SER A 161 -9.88 3.98 1.06
C SER A 161 -11.41 3.87 1.18
N SER A 162 -11.95 3.99 2.38
CA SER A 162 -13.41 3.96 2.60
C SER A 162 -14.09 5.18 1.97
N ARG A 163 -13.54 6.37 2.19
CA ARG A 163 -14.06 7.61 1.59
C ARG A 163 -13.96 7.59 0.06
N ILE A 164 -12.83 7.15 -0.48
CA ILE A 164 -12.66 7.01 -1.93
C ILE A 164 -13.71 6.05 -2.52
N ARG A 165 -13.99 4.94 -1.83
CA ARG A 165 -15.02 3.98 -2.25
C ARG A 165 -16.40 4.62 -2.25
N SER A 166 -16.79 5.32 -1.18
CA SER A 166 -18.07 6.05 -1.10
C SER A 166 -18.21 7.11 -2.19
N LEU A 167 -17.16 7.86 -2.51
CA LEU A 167 -17.17 8.83 -3.60
C LEU A 167 -17.38 8.16 -4.96
N ARG A 168 -16.72 7.05 -5.23
CA ARG A 168 -16.90 6.27 -6.47
C ARG A 168 -18.31 5.69 -6.59
N GLU A 169 -18.88 5.17 -5.49
CA GLU A 169 -20.26 4.67 -5.42
C GLU A 169 -21.29 5.77 -5.68
N ALA A 170 -20.99 7.00 -5.22
CA ALA A 170 -21.81 8.19 -5.49
C ALA A 170 -21.59 8.83 -6.87
N GLY A 171 -20.75 8.24 -7.74
CA GLY A 171 -20.42 8.79 -9.07
C GLY A 171 -19.48 10.01 -9.03
N ARG A 172 -18.91 10.37 -7.88
CA ARG A 172 -18.02 11.54 -7.67
C ARG A 172 -16.57 11.17 -8.02
N PHE A 173 -16.33 10.73 -9.26
CA PHE A 173 -15.03 10.17 -9.68
C PHE A 173 -13.89 11.17 -9.61
N THR A 174 -14.10 12.43 -10.03
CA THR A 174 -13.06 13.47 -10.00
C THR A 174 -12.55 13.73 -8.58
N GLU A 175 -13.43 13.68 -7.58
CA GLU A 175 -13.05 13.87 -6.18
C GLU A 175 -12.31 12.63 -5.65
N ALA A 176 -12.75 11.45 -6.02
CA ALA A 176 -12.05 10.21 -5.69
C ALA A 176 -10.62 10.21 -6.25
N GLU A 177 -10.43 10.60 -7.51
CA GLU A 177 -9.12 10.70 -8.18
C GLU A 177 -8.19 11.72 -7.50
N ARG A 178 -8.72 12.88 -7.08
CA ARG A 178 -7.93 13.85 -6.29
C ARG A 178 -7.41 13.26 -4.99
N LEU A 179 -8.22 12.49 -4.27
CA LEU A 179 -7.79 11.81 -3.04
C LEU A 179 -6.79 10.70 -3.31
N GLU A 180 -6.89 10.03 -4.45
CA GLU A 180 -5.93 9.01 -4.85
C GLU A 180 -4.55 9.62 -5.14
N GLY A 181 -4.48 10.84 -5.67
CA GLY A 181 -3.23 11.58 -5.86
C GLY A 181 -2.30 10.98 -6.93
N TRP A 182 -2.84 10.18 -7.85
CA TRP A 182 -2.09 9.66 -8.99
C TRP A 182 -2.33 10.54 -10.22
N PRO A 183 -1.31 10.74 -11.08
CA PRO A 183 -1.52 11.43 -12.36
C PRO A 183 -2.61 10.71 -13.17
N VAL A 184 -3.60 11.46 -13.62
CA VAL A 184 -4.66 10.92 -14.49
C VAL A 184 -3.99 10.47 -15.79
N ARG A 185 -3.96 9.16 -16.04
CA ARG A 185 -3.60 8.66 -17.36
C ARG A 185 -4.81 8.93 -18.26
N HIS A 186 -4.77 9.99 -19.06
CA HIS A 186 -5.67 10.14 -20.17
C HIS A 186 -5.45 8.95 -21.10
N THR A 187 -6.35 7.99 -21.03
CA THR A 187 -6.45 6.95 -22.06
C THR A 187 -6.86 7.67 -23.32
N LEU A 188 -5.89 7.96 -24.20
CA LEU A 188 -6.18 8.37 -25.55
C LEU A 188 -7.01 7.24 -26.17
N GLN A 189 -8.32 7.43 -26.22
CA GLN A 189 -9.18 6.62 -27.06
C GLN A 189 -8.65 6.79 -28.49
N ARG A 190 -7.98 5.76 -28.99
CA ARG A 190 -7.76 5.64 -30.43
C ARG A 190 -9.14 5.52 -31.05
N THR A 191 -9.70 6.63 -31.49
CA THR A 191 -10.75 6.63 -32.51
C THR A 191 -10.10 6.02 -33.73
N SER A 192 -10.44 4.76 -34.00
CA SER A 192 -10.20 4.12 -35.28
C SER A 192 -11.11 4.80 -36.29
N ASP A 193 -10.57 5.83 -36.93
CA ASP A 193 -11.16 6.44 -38.12
C ASP A 193 -11.05 5.42 -39.24
N ASN A 194 -12.12 4.65 -39.41
CA ASN A 194 -12.28 3.70 -40.50
C ASN A 194 -12.80 4.49 -41.71
N GLY A 195 -11.88 5.26 -42.32
CA GLY A 195 -12.16 5.96 -43.55
C GLY A 195 -12.35 4.96 -44.70
N GLY A 196 -13.59 4.50 -44.87
CA GLY A 196 -14.00 3.78 -46.07
C GLY A 196 -13.85 4.66 -47.30
N ARG A 197 -12.82 4.41 -48.10
CA ARG A 197 -12.75 4.92 -49.49
C ARG A 197 -13.62 4.04 -50.35
N HIS A 198 -14.78 4.54 -50.70
CA HIS A 198 -15.49 4.09 -51.90
C HIS A 198 -14.72 4.61 -53.09
N VAL A 199 -14.17 3.71 -53.90
CA VAL A 199 -13.77 3.97 -55.26
C VAL A 199 -14.89 3.43 -56.16
N GLY A 200 -15.65 4.33 -56.75
CA GLY A 200 -16.53 4.00 -57.83
C GLY A 200 -15.80 4.19 -59.16
N ALA A 201 -16.04 3.30 -60.05
CA ALA A 201 -16.03 3.47 -61.50
C ALA A 201 -17.04 2.58 -62.10
#